data_e01b6c1d90327777c48497038edfea28
#
_entry.id   e01b6c1d90327777c48497038edfea28
#
_cell.length_a   1.000
_cell.length_b   1.000
_cell.length_c   1.000
_cell.angle_alpha   90.00
_cell.angle_beta   90.00
_cell.angle_gamma   90.00
#
_symmetry.space_group_name_H-M   'P 1'
#
loop_
_entity.id
_entity.type
_entity.pdbx_description
1 polymer ?
#
loop_
_entity_poly.entity_id
_entity_poly.type
_entity_poly.pdbx_seq_one_letter_code
_entity_poly.pdbx_strand_id
1 'polypeptide(L)'
;MDIKTYLEEKRQDVDRFLDSVIPAENFPPATLHKSMRYSLFAGGKRVRPILAIAAYEAVGVSSPAILPCAAALELVHTYSLIHDDLPAMDNDDYRRGKLTNHKVFGEAMAILAGDALLTMAFDLISRNSLDGVDAVAQIQVVQELAGGAGSAGMVAGQVADIEAEGKDIDFATLEGVHRWKTGKLIRAAVRIGGILAGASPPALKDLTAYAEEVGLAFQIADDVLNVVGSREELGKDAHTDASRGKKTYPAFFGVQGARKLADERVVSAIQYLQNFDSKADPLRDLARYITARKH
;
A
#
# COMPACT_ATOMS: atom_id res chain seq x y z
N MET A 1 12.62 18.68 7.27
CA MET A 1 11.19 18.98 6.96
C MET A 1 10.34 18.16 7.94
N ASP A 2 9.23 18.69 8.46
CA ASP A 2 8.34 17.87 9.30
C ASP A 2 7.68 16.78 8.46
N ILE A 3 7.67 15.55 8.96
CA ILE A 3 7.11 14.40 8.23
C ILE A 3 5.63 14.56 7.90
N LYS A 4 4.86 15.20 8.77
CA LYS A 4 3.42 15.44 8.53
C LYS A 4 3.20 16.39 7.34
N THR A 5 4.00 17.43 7.23
CA THR A 5 3.98 18.36 6.10
C THR A 5 4.35 17.63 4.81
N TYR A 6 5.42 16.82 4.83
CA TYR A 6 5.84 16.01 3.67
C TYR A 6 4.72 15.06 3.21
N LEU A 7 4.12 14.33 4.15
CA LEU A 7 3.02 13.40 3.85
C LEU A 7 1.83 14.11 3.21
N GLU A 8 1.47 15.29 3.73
CA GLU A 8 0.32 16.05 3.22
C GLU A 8 0.60 16.61 1.82
N GLU A 9 1.79 17.18 1.57
CA GLU A 9 2.19 17.67 0.26
C GLU A 9 2.16 16.56 -0.79
N LYS A 10 2.82 15.42 -0.49
CA LYS A 10 2.87 14.30 -1.44
C LYS A 10 1.50 13.65 -1.65
N ARG A 11 0.67 13.57 -0.61
CA ARG A 11 -0.71 13.11 -0.74
C ARG A 11 -1.49 13.99 -1.71
N GLN A 12 -1.39 15.31 -1.57
CA GLN A 12 -2.06 16.25 -2.46
C GLN A 12 -1.56 16.16 -3.91
N ASP A 13 -0.24 15.96 -4.13
CA ASP A 13 0.31 15.75 -5.47
C ASP A 13 -0.28 14.49 -6.12
N VAL A 14 -0.34 13.40 -5.38
CA VAL A 14 -0.93 12.12 -5.84
C VAL A 14 -2.42 12.27 -6.10
N ASP A 15 -3.17 12.91 -5.20
CA ASP A 15 -4.62 13.09 -5.33
C ASP A 15 -4.95 13.97 -6.55
N ARG A 16 -4.20 15.06 -6.78
CA ARG A 16 -4.34 15.91 -7.98
C ARG A 16 -4.06 15.13 -9.27
N PHE A 17 -3.00 14.33 -9.27
CA PHE A 17 -2.67 13.51 -10.44
C PHE A 17 -3.76 12.46 -10.70
N LEU A 18 -4.20 11.74 -9.68
CA LEU A 18 -5.30 10.77 -9.80
C LEU A 18 -6.58 11.43 -10.35
N ASP A 19 -6.94 12.61 -9.84
CA ASP A 19 -8.14 13.32 -10.31
C ASP A 19 -8.03 13.72 -11.79
N SER A 20 -6.83 14.02 -12.28
CA SER A 20 -6.59 14.38 -13.67
C SER A 20 -6.66 13.19 -14.66
N VAL A 21 -6.40 11.97 -14.19
CA VAL A 21 -6.31 10.78 -15.06
C VAL A 21 -7.54 9.87 -14.98
N ILE A 22 -8.26 9.86 -13.85
CA ILE A 22 -9.49 9.07 -13.70
C ILE A 22 -10.63 9.79 -14.43
N PRO A 23 -11.40 9.10 -15.30
CA PRO A 23 -12.50 9.72 -16.02
C PRO A 23 -13.50 10.39 -15.06
N ALA A 24 -14.08 11.49 -15.53
CA ALA A 24 -15.11 12.23 -14.78
C ALA A 24 -16.34 11.35 -14.53
N GLU A 25 -17.07 11.62 -13.45
CA GLU A 25 -18.24 10.82 -13.04
C GLU A 25 -19.34 10.72 -14.09
N ASN A 26 -19.46 11.73 -14.95
CA ASN A 26 -20.45 11.78 -16.04
C ASN A 26 -19.95 11.17 -17.34
N PHE A 27 -18.70 10.75 -17.44
CA PHE A 27 -18.16 10.09 -18.64
C PHE A 27 -18.76 8.69 -18.80
N PRO A 28 -19.25 8.30 -19.99
CA PRO A 28 -19.83 6.99 -20.20
C PRO A 28 -18.81 5.84 -20.11
N PRO A 29 -19.14 4.71 -19.45
CA PRO A 29 -20.35 4.44 -18.67
C PRO A 29 -20.30 5.10 -17.27
N ALA A 30 -21.17 6.07 -17.01
CA ALA A 30 -21.10 6.95 -15.83
C ALA A 30 -21.12 6.18 -14.49
N THR A 31 -21.87 5.09 -14.36
CA THR A 31 -21.94 4.31 -13.13
C THR A 31 -20.58 3.69 -12.77
N LEU A 32 -19.83 3.21 -13.76
CA LEU A 32 -18.48 2.66 -13.54
C LEU A 32 -17.55 3.74 -12.98
N HIS A 33 -17.49 4.90 -13.65
CA HIS A 33 -16.57 5.97 -13.24
C HIS A 33 -16.94 6.59 -11.88
N LYS A 34 -18.24 6.70 -11.57
CA LYS A 34 -18.70 7.06 -10.21
C LYS A 34 -18.23 6.06 -9.17
N SER A 35 -18.37 4.76 -9.45
CA SER A 35 -17.96 3.69 -8.55
C SER A 35 -16.45 3.68 -8.31
N MET A 36 -15.62 3.82 -9.37
CA MET A 36 -14.16 3.95 -9.26
C MET A 36 -13.77 5.15 -8.41
N ARG A 37 -14.31 6.35 -8.72
CA ARG A 37 -14.02 7.60 -8.00
C ARG A 37 -14.46 7.55 -6.56
N TYR A 38 -15.62 6.96 -6.27
CA TYR A 38 -16.15 6.80 -4.93
C TYR A 38 -15.15 6.14 -3.97
N SER A 39 -14.56 5.01 -4.36
CA SER A 39 -13.59 4.30 -3.54
C SER A 39 -12.22 4.97 -3.53
N LEU A 40 -11.76 5.43 -4.68
CA LEU A 40 -10.44 6.04 -4.82
C LEU A 40 -10.32 7.34 -4.00
N PHE A 41 -11.36 8.18 -4.00
CA PHE A 41 -11.41 9.45 -3.27
C PHE A 41 -12.16 9.37 -1.93
N ALA A 42 -12.35 8.17 -1.39
CA ALA A 42 -12.89 7.99 -0.03
C ALA A 42 -11.93 8.44 1.09
N GLY A 43 -10.80 9.01 0.74
CA GLY A 43 -9.71 9.34 1.65
C GLY A 43 -8.59 8.29 1.60
N GLY A 44 -7.63 8.39 2.53
CA GLY A 44 -6.49 7.48 2.61
C GLY A 44 -5.17 8.23 2.74
N LYS A 45 -4.17 7.57 3.33
CA LYS A 45 -2.85 8.16 3.62
C LYS A 45 -1.90 8.11 2.42
N ARG A 46 -2.25 7.47 1.33
CA ARG A 46 -1.43 7.30 0.11
C ARG A 46 -0.01 6.78 0.42
N VAL A 47 0.11 5.88 1.39
CA VAL A 47 1.43 5.42 1.89
C VAL A 47 2.29 4.79 0.78
N ARG A 48 1.70 3.94 -0.07
CA ARG A 48 2.44 3.27 -1.16
C ARG A 48 2.94 4.26 -2.23
N PRO A 49 2.10 5.15 -2.76
CA PRO A 49 2.55 6.27 -3.60
C PRO A 49 3.67 7.08 -2.97
N ILE A 50 3.51 7.49 -1.71
CA ILE A 50 4.48 8.34 -1.01
C ILE A 50 5.80 7.61 -0.79
N LEU A 51 5.79 6.31 -0.48
CA LEU A 51 7.00 5.49 -0.40
C LEU A 51 7.74 5.41 -1.74
N ALA A 52 7.02 5.31 -2.87
CA ALA A 52 7.63 5.33 -4.19
C ALA A 52 8.28 6.69 -4.48
N ILE A 53 7.59 7.79 -4.18
CA ILE A 53 8.12 9.15 -4.35
C ILE A 53 9.34 9.35 -3.46
N ALA A 54 9.28 8.98 -2.18
CA ALA A 54 10.40 9.14 -1.25
C ALA A 54 11.62 8.30 -1.65
N ALA A 55 11.43 7.09 -2.20
CA ALA A 55 12.51 6.28 -2.73
C ALA A 55 13.14 6.87 -3.99
N TYR A 56 12.33 7.47 -4.86
CA TYR A 56 12.77 8.20 -6.04
C TYR A 56 13.63 9.41 -5.65
N GLU A 57 13.18 10.19 -4.66
CA GLU A 57 13.91 11.35 -4.13
C GLU A 57 15.18 10.94 -3.40
N ALA A 58 15.19 9.81 -2.69
CA ALA A 58 16.35 9.29 -1.95
C ALA A 58 17.54 8.94 -2.87
N VAL A 59 17.28 8.55 -4.13
CA VAL A 59 18.32 8.32 -5.14
C VAL A 59 18.86 9.62 -5.75
N GLY A 60 18.16 10.74 -5.51
CA GLY A 60 18.64 12.08 -5.90
C GLY A 60 17.84 12.75 -7.01
N VAL A 61 16.74 12.16 -7.44
CA VAL A 61 15.85 12.76 -8.45
C VAL A 61 14.59 13.31 -7.77
N SER A 62 14.19 14.52 -8.15
CA SER A 62 12.92 15.10 -7.72
C SER A 62 12.20 15.63 -8.96
N SER A 63 11.16 14.91 -9.38
CA SER A 63 10.41 15.25 -10.60
C SER A 63 8.98 14.67 -10.50
N PRO A 64 7.97 15.35 -11.06
CA PRO A 64 6.62 14.81 -11.16
C PRO A 64 6.51 13.58 -12.07
N ALA A 65 7.56 13.21 -12.80
CA ALA A 65 7.61 12.02 -13.66
C ALA A 65 7.33 10.70 -12.91
N ILE A 66 7.52 10.66 -11.59
CA ILE A 66 7.16 9.50 -10.74
C ILE A 66 5.63 9.33 -10.57
N LEU A 67 4.84 10.41 -10.71
CA LEU A 67 3.42 10.43 -10.34
C LEU A 67 2.56 9.36 -11.04
N PRO A 68 2.73 9.05 -12.34
CA PRO A 68 1.97 7.96 -12.98
C PRO A 68 2.17 6.62 -12.30
N CYS A 69 3.41 6.28 -11.93
CA CYS A 69 3.74 5.02 -11.27
C CYS A 69 3.27 5.02 -9.81
N ALA A 70 3.38 6.16 -9.11
CA ALA A 70 2.83 6.35 -7.78
C ALA A 70 1.29 6.20 -7.78
N ALA A 71 0.61 6.81 -8.75
CA ALA A 71 -0.84 6.66 -8.94
C ALA A 71 -1.23 5.21 -9.24
N ALA A 72 -0.49 4.51 -10.11
CA ALA A 72 -0.74 3.10 -10.43
C ALA A 72 -0.72 2.20 -9.17
N LEU A 73 0.21 2.45 -8.23
CA LEU A 73 0.25 1.75 -6.94
C LEU A 73 -1.02 1.97 -6.10
N GLU A 74 -1.58 3.18 -6.13
CA GLU A 74 -2.83 3.47 -5.42
C GLU A 74 -4.05 2.86 -6.12
N LEU A 75 -4.05 2.81 -7.46
CA LEU A 75 -5.12 2.11 -8.20
C LEU A 75 -5.14 0.63 -7.85
N VAL A 76 -3.95 -0.01 -7.85
CA VAL A 76 -3.80 -1.42 -7.42
C VAL A 76 -4.22 -1.61 -5.97
N HIS A 77 -3.85 -0.73 -5.07
CA HIS A 77 -4.31 -0.80 -3.69
C HIS A 77 -5.82 -0.60 -3.55
N THR A 78 -6.40 0.32 -4.32
CA THR A 78 -7.83 0.62 -4.21
C THR A 78 -8.68 -0.52 -4.77
N TYR A 79 -8.31 -1.14 -5.89
CA TYR A 79 -9.04 -2.30 -6.39
C TYR A 79 -9.06 -3.43 -5.36
N SER A 80 -7.92 -3.70 -4.71
CA SER A 80 -7.87 -4.76 -3.71
C SER A 80 -8.80 -4.50 -2.54
N LEU A 81 -8.91 -3.24 -2.09
CA LEU A 81 -9.86 -2.88 -1.03
C LEU A 81 -11.33 -3.05 -1.47
N ILE A 82 -11.67 -2.69 -2.73
CA ILE A 82 -13.03 -2.87 -3.25
C ILE A 82 -13.40 -4.35 -3.29
N HIS A 83 -12.48 -5.21 -3.75
CA HIS A 83 -12.73 -6.65 -3.84
C HIS A 83 -12.71 -7.32 -2.47
N ASP A 84 -11.81 -6.93 -1.57
CA ASP A 84 -11.78 -7.44 -0.19
C ASP A 84 -13.08 -7.15 0.56
N ASP A 85 -13.74 -6.02 0.30
CA ASP A 85 -15.01 -5.64 0.94
C ASP A 85 -16.23 -6.46 0.47
N LEU A 86 -16.14 -7.21 -0.64
CA LEU A 86 -17.27 -7.96 -1.21
C LEU A 86 -17.78 -9.05 -0.24
N PRO A 87 -19.10 -9.43 -0.36
CA PRO A 87 -19.69 -10.50 0.48
C PRO A 87 -18.98 -11.85 0.38
N ALA A 88 -18.35 -12.14 -0.77
CA ALA A 88 -17.57 -13.37 -0.98
C ALA A 88 -16.18 -13.34 -0.33
N MET A 89 -15.77 -12.20 0.22
CA MET A 89 -14.49 -11.95 0.86
C MET A 89 -14.70 -11.53 2.31
N ASP A 90 -14.30 -10.32 2.69
CA ASP A 90 -14.42 -9.81 4.06
C ASP A 90 -15.85 -9.42 4.46
N ASN A 91 -16.74 -9.15 3.50
CA ASN A 91 -18.12 -8.72 3.70
C ASN A 91 -18.23 -7.49 4.63
N ASP A 92 -17.36 -6.51 4.43
CA ASP A 92 -17.33 -5.30 5.24
C ASP A 92 -18.38 -4.29 4.77
N ASP A 93 -19.14 -3.71 5.70
CA ASP A 93 -20.15 -2.70 5.40
C ASP A 93 -19.57 -1.29 5.29
N TYR A 94 -18.45 -1.01 6.00
CA TYR A 94 -17.84 0.30 6.08
C TYR A 94 -16.33 0.26 5.85
N ARG A 95 -15.82 1.27 5.11
CA ARG A 95 -14.40 1.53 4.92
C ARG A 95 -14.12 3.02 4.94
N ARG A 96 -13.14 3.45 5.75
CA ARG A 96 -12.79 4.86 5.91
C ARG A 96 -13.99 5.73 6.29
N GLY A 97 -14.90 5.20 7.12
CA GLY A 97 -16.10 5.89 7.59
C GLY A 97 -17.24 6.02 6.57
N LYS A 98 -17.11 5.42 5.37
CA LYS A 98 -18.15 5.39 4.34
C LYS A 98 -18.63 3.96 4.10
N LEU A 99 -19.85 3.80 3.56
CA LEU A 99 -20.31 2.49 3.07
C LEU A 99 -19.34 1.96 2.00
N THR A 100 -19.13 0.65 1.99
CA THR A 100 -18.27 0.00 0.98
C THR A 100 -18.90 0.07 -0.41
N ASN A 101 -18.07 -0.11 -1.43
CA ASN A 101 -18.48 0.08 -2.83
C ASN A 101 -19.69 -0.78 -3.21
N HIS A 102 -19.67 -2.08 -2.82
CA HIS A 102 -20.75 -3.00 -3.14
C HIS A 102 -22.07 -2.62 -2.44
N LYS A 103 -22.03 -1.96 -1.30
CA LYS A 103 -23.25 -1.47 -0.60
C LYS A 103 -23.88 -0.29 -1.32
N VAL A 104 -23.09 0.52 -2.04
CA VAL A 104 -23.57 1.72 -2.75
C VAL A 104 -23.97 1.41 -4.19
N PHE A 105 -23.16 0.60 -4.89
CA PHE A 105 -23.30 0.37 -6.33
C PHE A 105 -23.71 -1.06 -6.70
N GLY A 106 -23.77 -1.97 -5.74
CA GLY A 106 -24.01 -3.40 -5.95
C GLY A 106 -22.72 -4.16 -6.28
N GLU A 107 -22.75 -5.49 -6.07
CA GLU A 107 -21.57 -6.37 -6.18
C GLU A 107 -20.97 -6.37 -7.59
N ALA A 108 -21.81 -6.51 -8.63
CA ALA A 108 -21.32 -6.54 -10.00
C ALA A 108 -20.57 -5.26 -10.38
N MET A 109 -21.05 -4.09 -9.95
CA MET A 109 -20.37 -2.82 -10.24
C MET A 109 -19.09 -2.67 -9.43
N ALA A 110 -19.06 -3.16 -8.19
CA ALA A 110 -17.84 -3.16 -7.36
C ALA A 110 -16.74 -4.04 -8.00
N ILE A 111 -17.10 -5.24 -8.50
CA ILE A 111 -16.16 -6.11 -9.23
C ILE A 111 -15.61 -5.38 -10.46
N LEU A 112 -16.47 -4.83 -11.30
CA LEU A 112 -16.04 -4.14 -12.53
C LEU A 112 -15.23 -2.87 -12.24
N ALA A 113 -15.54 -2.15 -11.17
CA ALA A 113 -14.75 -0.98 -10.76
C ALA A 113 -13.33 -1.39 -10.31
N GLY A 114 -13.19 -2.50 -9.57
CA GLY A 114 -11.91 -3.06 -9.21
C GLY A 114 -11.09 -3.49 -10.44
N ASP A 115 -11.70 -4.24 -11.37
CA ASP A 115 -11.07 -4.68 -12.63
C ASP A 115 -10.59 -3.49 -13.47
N ALA A 116 -11.41 -2.45 -13.56
CA ALA A 116 -11.07 -1.24 -14.30
C ALA A 116 -9.88 -0.49 -13.67
N LEU A 117 -9.85 -0.36 -12.34
CA LEU A 117 -8.73 0.28 -11.62
C LEU A 117 -7.43 -0.53 -11.78
N LEU A 118 -7.50 -1.87 -11.65
CA LEU A 118 -6.35 -2.75 -11.85
C LEU A 118 -5.78 -2.62 -13.26
N THR A 119 -6.64 -2.70 -14.28
CA THR A 119 -6.24 -2.57 -15.68
C THR A 119 -5.65 -1.19 -15.97
N MET A 120 -6.29 -0.13 -15.46
CA MET A 120 -5.82 1.25 -15.62
C MET A 120 -4.46 1.50 -14.97
N ALA A 121 -4.11 0.81 -13.90
CA ALA A 121 -2.79 0.93 -13.28
C ALA A 121 -1.67 0.55 -14.27
N PHE A 122 -1.84 -0.53 -15.02
CA PHE A 122 -0.88 -0.95 -16.04
C PHE A 122 -0.91 -0.03 -17.27
N ASP A 123 -2.08 0.45 -17.67
CA ASP A 123 -2.22 1.44 -18.72
C ASP A 123 -1.45 2.72 -18.42
N LEU A 124 -1.56 3.27 -17.19
CA LEU A 124 -0.83 4.47 -16.76
C LEU A 124 0.69 4.30 -16.88
N ILE A 125 1.23 3.16 -16.45
CA ILE A 125 2.66 2.89 -16.52
C ILE A 125 3.12 2.72 -17.98
N SER A 126 2.30 2.08 -18.82
CA SER A 126 2.66 1.75 -20.20
C SER A 126 2.63 2.95 -21.15
N ARG A 127 1.71 3.91 -20.91
CA ARG A 127 1.55 5.09 -21.79
C ARG A 127 2.61 6.17 -21.59
N ASN A 128 3.16 6.26 -20.39
CA ASN A 128 4.14 7.29 -20.11
C ASN A 128 5.52 6.86 -20.59
N SER A 129 5.94 7.47 -21.70
CA SER A 129 7.36 7.77 -21.84
C SER A 129 7.69 8.74 -20.69
N LEU A 130 8.10 8.17 -19.55
CA LEU A 130 8.64 8.95 -18.44
C LEU A 130 9.86 9.67 -19.02
N ASP A 131 9.81 10.98 -19.14
CA ASP A 131 10.89 11.77 -19.73
C ASP A 131 12.22 11.39 -19.07
N GLY A 132 13.15 10.82 -19.86
CA GLY A 132 14.45 10.38 -19.39
C GLY A 132 14.52 8.94 -18.81
N VAL A 133 13.43 8.18 -18.81
CA VAL A 133 13.43 6.76 -18.40
C VAL A 133 13.48 5.88 -19.65
N ASP A 134 14.42 4.92 -19.69
CA ASP A 134 14.51 4.00 -20.80
C ASP A 134 13.41 2.91 -20.76
N ALA A 135 13.16 2.27 -21.89
CA ALA A 135 12.14 1.24 -22.04
C ALA A 135 12.41 0.02 -21.14
N VAL A 136 13.66 -0.26 -20.79
CA VAL A 136 14.03 -1.38 -19.91
C VAL A 136 13.58 -1.08 -18.49
N ALA A 137 13.85 0.13 -17.97
CA ALA A 137 13.39 0.56 -16.66
C ALA A 137 11.85 0.58 -16.58
N GLN A 138 11.18 1.02 -17.65
CA GLN A 138 9.71 0.99 -17.70
C GLN A 138 9.15 -0.44 -17.63
N ILE A 139 9.73 -1.40 -18.35
CA ILE A 139 9.36 -2.81 -18.27
C ILE A 139 9.64 -3.38 -16.88
N GLN A 140 10.76 -3.02 -16.24
CA GLN A 140 11.05 -3.42 -14.87
C GLN A 140 10.00 -2.90 -13.88
N VAL A 141 9.51 -1.66 -14.04
CA VAL A 141 8.43 -1.11 -13.22
C VAL A 141 7.14 -1.91 -13.38
N VAL A 142 6.76 -2.28 -14.60
CA VAL A 142 5.61 -3.16 -14.86
C VAL A 142 5.78 -4.51 -14.16
N GLN A 143 6.98 -5.11 -14.25
CA GLN A 143 7.29 -6.38 -13.58
C GLN A 143 7.23 -6.29 -12.05
N GLU A 144 7.75 -5.19 -11.47
CA GLU A 144 7.68 -4.96 -10.01
C GLU A 144 6.23 -4.82 -9.55
N LEU A 145 5.40 -4.04 -10.26
CA LEU A 145 3.99 -3.88 -9.91
C LEU A 145 3.22 -5.21 -10.06
N ALA A 146 3.42 -5.90 -11.18
CA ALA A 146 2.76 -7.19 -11.44
C ALA A 146 3.17 -8.26 -10.41
N GLY A 147 4.46 -8.36 -10.09
CA GLY A 147 4.97 -9.29 -9.08
C GLY A 147 4.50 -8.94 -7.67
N GLY A 148 4.43 -7.63 -7.33
CA GLY A 148 3.95 -7.15 -6.04
C GLY A 148 2.45 -7.35 -5.82
N ALA A 149 1.64 -7.24 -6.87
CA ALA A 149 0.18 -7.34 -6.82
C ALA A 149 -0.34 -8.77 -7.08
N GLY A 150 0.33 -9.53 -7.91
CA GLY A 150 -0.17 -10.77 -8.51
C GLY A 150 -0.08 -12.03 -7.64
N SER A 151 -0.05 -13.18 -8.32
CA SER A 151 -0.07 -14.52 -7.73
C SER A 151 1.19 -14.90 -6.92
N ALA A 152 2.24 -14.10 -6.97
CA ALA A 152 3.44 -14.23 -6.11
C ALA A 152 3.56 -13.07 -5.11
N GLY A 153 2.53 -12.24 -4.97
CA GLY A 153 2.47 -11.06 -4.13
C GLY A 153 1.16 -10.94 -3.35
N MET A 154 0.52 -9.77 -3.45
CA MET A 154 -0.68 -9.43 -2.66
C MET A 154 -1.82 -10.44 -2.82
N VAL A 155 -2.11 -10.92 -4.04
CA VAL A 155 -3.18 -11.91 -4.28
C VAL A 155 -2.84 -13.24 -3.59
N ALA A 156 -1.57 -13.71 -3.67
CA ALA A 156 -1.15 -14.91 -2.94
C ALA A 156 -1.32 -14.73 -1.43
N GLY A 157 -0.97 -13.55 -0.92
CA GLY A 157 -1.16 -13.20 0.48
C GLY A 157 -2.62 -13.19 0.90
N GLN A 158 -3.54 -12.73 0.06
CA GLN A 158 -4.97 -12.76 0.30
C GLN A 158 -5.51 -14.20 0.34
N VAL A 159 -5.07 -15.06 -0.57
CA VAL A 159 -5.41 -16.50 -0.54
C VAL A 159 -4.94 -17.12 0.78
N ALA A 160 -3.68 -16.91 1.15
CA ALA A 160 -3.12 -17.45 2.40
C ALA A 160 -3.84 -16.93 3.65
N ASP A 161 -4.29 -15.65 3.64
CA ASP A 161 -5.07 -15.05 4.73
C ASP A 161 -6.44 -15.74 4.88
N ILE A 162 -7.17 -15.96 3.77
CA ILE A 162 -8.45 -16.68 3.74
C ILE A 162 -8.27 -18.14 4.21
N GLU A 163 -7.22 -18.81 3.71
CA GLU A 163 -6.95 -20.20 4.10
C GLU A 163 -6.56 -20.35 5.58
N ALA A 164 -6.04 -19.28 6.20
CA ALA A 164 -5.66 -19.23 7.61
C ALA A 164 -6.84 -18.93 8.55
N GLU A 165 -7.96 -18.41 8.04
CA GLU A 165 -9.12 -18.05 8.88
C GLU A 165 -9.66 -19.25 9.67
N GLY A 166 -9.89 -19.04 10.97
CA GLY A 166 -10.40 -20.05 11.89
C GLY A 166 -9.43 -21.21 12.17
N LYS A 167 -8.18 -21.16 11.67
CA LYS A 167 -7.17 -22.20 11.92
C LYS A 167 -6.16 -21.75 12.97
N ASP A 168 -5.60 -22.72 13.67
CA ASP A 168 -4.48 -22.50 14.58
C ASP A 168 -3.16 -22.54 13.79
N ILE A 169 -2.78 -21.40 13.22
CA ILE A 169 -1.55 -21.26 12.44
C ILE A 169 -0.35 -20.92 13.34
N ASP A 170 0.84 -21.31 12.93
CA ASP A 170 2.09 -20.90 13.58
C ASP A 170 2.51 -19.49 13.19
N PHE A 171 3.50 -18.96 13.90
CA PHE A 171 4.00 -17.61 13.67
C PHE A 171 4.65 -17.43 12.27
N ALA A 172 5.34 -18.45 11.76
CA ALA A 172 5.97 -18.40 10.45
C ALA A 172 4.93 -18.24 9.32
N THR A 173 3.80 -18.92 9.45
CA THR A 173 2.65 -18.79 8.55
C THR A 173 2.06 -17.37 8.60
N LEU A 174 1.83 -16.83 9.80
CA LEU A 174 1.35 -15.44 9.97
C LEU A 174 2.30 -14.42 9.31
N GLU A 175 3.60 -14.53 9.60
CA GLU A 175 4.59 -13.63 9.01
C GLU A 175 4.61 -13.77 7.48
N GLY A 176 4.47 -14.98 6.94
CA GLY A 176 4.35 -15.23 5.50
C GLY A 176 3.16 -14.51 4.87
N VAL A 177 1.96 -14.61 5.48
CA VAL A 177 0.75 -13.89 5.04
C VAL A 177 1.01 -12.39 4.97
N HIS A 178 1.56 -11.80 6.01
CA HIS A 178 1.83 -10.37 6.07
C HIS A 178 2.87 -9.91 5.04
N ARG A 179 3.95 -10.69 4.86
CA ARG A 179 4.98 -10.42 3.84
C ARG A 179 4.37 -10.42 2.43
N TRP A 180 3.45 -11.32 2.14
CA TRP A 180 2.81 -11.40 0.82
C TRP A 180 1.70 -10.38 0.66
N LYS A 181 0.70 -10.36 1.54
CA LYS A 181 -0.51 -9.52 1.40
C LYS A 181 -0.18 -8.03 1.40
N THR A 182 0.74 -7.60 2.25
CA THR A 182 1.08 -6.19 2.44
C THR A 182 2.52 -5.88 2.00
N GLY A 183 3.47 -6.69 2.42
CA GLY A 183 4.90 -6.42 2.23
C GLY A 183 5.32 -6.36 0.76
N LYS A 184 4.80 -7.26 -0.10
CA LYS A 184 5.18 -7.31 -1.52
C LYS A 184 4.83 -6.04 -2.29
N LEU A 185 3.66 -5.45 -2.04
CA LEU A 185 3.26 -4.22 -2.72
C LEU A 185 4.00 -2.99 -2.16
N ILE A 186 4.33 -2.97 -0.85
CA ILE A 186 5.22 -1.95 -0.25
C ILE A 186 6.62 -2.05 -0.85
N ARG A 187 7.16 -3.25 -0.96
CA ARG A 187 8.45 -3.51 -1.60
C ARG A 187 8.46 -3.04 -3.06
N ALA A 188 7.42 -3.38 -3.81
CA ALA A 188 7.27 -2.93 -5.19
C ALA A 188 7.25 -1.40 -5.29
N ALA A 189 6.54 -0.71 -4.39
CA ALA A 189 6.48 0.75 -4.37
C ALA A 189 7.88 1.39 -4.22
N VAL A 190 8.65 0.96 -3.23
CA VAL A 190 10.01 1.50 -2.99
C VAL A 190 10.95 1.15 -4.14
N ARG A 191 10.88 -0.07 -4.69
CA ARG A 191 11.72 -0.50 -5.81
C ARG A 191 11.38 0.25 -7.09
N ILE A 192 10.11 0.51 -7.36
CA ILE A 192 9.66 1.33 -8.50
C ILE A 192 10.29 2.72 -8.42
N GLY A 193 10.25 3.38 -7.26
CA GLY A 193 10.91 4.66 -7.07
C GLY A 193 12.41 4.60 -7.35
N GLY A 194 13.10 3.60 -6.79
CA GLY A 194 14.53 3.40 -6.99
C GLY A 194 14.91 3.13 -8.46
N ILE A 195 14.17 2.25 -9.15
CA ILE A 195 14.38 1.90 -10.57
C ILE A 195 14.24 3.14 -11.45
N LEU A 196 13.14 3.90 -11.28
CA LEU A 196 12.89 5.10 -12.06
C LEU A 196 13.93 6.20 -11.84
N ALA A 197 14.51 6.27 -10.65
CA ALA A 197 15.59 7.20 -10.34
C ALA A 197 16.97 6.70 -10.82
N GLY A 198 17.08 5.52 -11.42
CA GLY A 198 18.34 4.94 -11.86
C GLY A 198 19.23 4.48 -10.71
N ALA A 199 18.66 3.96 -9.63
CA ALA A 199 19.42 3.46 -8.49
C ALA A 199 20.44 2.40 -8.91
N SER A 200 21.67 2.50 -8.40
CA SER A 200 22.67 1.46 -8.59
C SER A 200 22.22 0.12 -7.98
N PRO A 201 22.72 -1.04 -8.45
CA PRO A 201 22.34 -2.33 -7.88
C PRO A 201 22.50 -2.44 -6.37
N PRO A 202 23.59 -1.91 -5.72
CA PRO A 202 23.69 -1.87 -4.27
C PRO A 202 22.60 -1.00 -3.62
N ALA A 203 22.36 0.21 -4.15
CA ALA A 203 21.32 1.10 -3.62
C ALA A 203 19.92 0.48 -3.73
N LEU A 204 19.61 -0.16 -4.86
CA LEU A 204 18.33 -0.85 -5.05
C LEU A 204 18.19 -2.06 -4.09
N LYS A 205 19.27 -2.75 -3.77
CA LYS A 205 19.30 -3.82 -2.76
C LYS A 205 18.99 -3.26 -1.38
N ASP A 206 19.61 -2.15 -0.99
CA ASP A 206 19.39 -1.51 0.31
C ASP A 206 17.94 -0.98 0.42
N LEU A 207 17.41 -0.33 -0.62
CA LEU A 207 16.01 0.09 -0.69
C LEU A 207 15.04 -1.10 -0.60
N THR A 208 15.40 -2.24 -1.20
CA THR A 208 14.58 -3.47 -1.11
C THR A 208 14.50 -3.98 0.33
N ALA A 209 15.64 -4.09 1.01
CA ALA A 209 15.71 -4.53 2.40
C ALA A 209 14.98 -3.55 3.34
N TYR A 210 15.15 -2.23 3.14
CA TYR A 210 14.36 -1.22 3.83
C TYR A 210 12.85 -1.47 3.69
N ALA A 211 12.38 -1.70 2.46
CA ALA A 211 10.96 -1.88 2.18
C ALA A 211 10.37 -3.14 2.81
N GLU A 212 11.15 -4.22 2.89
CA GLU A 212 10.73 -5.48 3.52
C GLU A 212 10.55 -5.30 5.03
N GLU A 213 11.45 -4.59 5.70
CA GLU A 213 11.32 -4.27 7.12
C GLU A 213 10.16 -3.30 7.41
N VAL A 214 10.01 -2.25 6.58
CA VAL A 214 8.90 -1.28 6.69
C VAL A 214 7.55 -1.96 6.47
N GLY A 215 7.45 -2.86 5.48
CA GLY A 215 6.23 -3.60 5.21
C GLY A 215 5.79 -4.45 6.41
N LEU A 216 6.75 -5.10 7.07
CA LEU A 216 6.47 -5.89 8.26
C LEU A 216 6.13 -5.02 9.46
N ALA A 217 6.88 -3.93 9.71
CA ALA A 217 6.57 -2.97 10.77
C ALA A 217 5.17 -2.37 10.61
N PHE A 218 4.78 -2.05 9.36
CA PHE A 218 3.45 -1.53 9.05
C PHE A 218 2.36 -2.50 9.45
N GLN A 219 2.49 -3.79 9.13
CA GLN A 219 1.48 -4.79 9.44
C GLN A 219 1.41 -5.08 10.94
N ILE A 220 2.57 -5.17 11.62
CA ILE A 220 2.60 -5.34 13.08
C ILE A 220 1.89 -4.17 13.78
N ALA A 221 2.13 -2.94 13.31
CA ALA A 221 1.47 -1.75 13.84
C ALA A 221 -0.05 -1.76 13.57
N ASP A 222 -0.49 -2.24 12.40
CA ASP A 222 -1.92 -2.41 12.09
C ASP A 222 -2.59 -3.45 13.00
N ASP A 223 -1.95 -4.59 13.24
CA ASP A 223 -2.43 -5.62 14.16
C ASP A 223 -2.58 -5.07 15.59
N VAL A 224 -1.59 -4.29 16.05
CA VAL A 224 -1.67 -3.62 17.37
C VAL A 224 -2.83 -2.64 17.41
N LEU A 225 -3.00 -1.81 16.39
CA LEU A 225 -4.08 -0.83 16.32
C LEU A 225 -5.46 -1.50 16.26
N ASN A 226 -5.60 -2.64 15.59
CA ASN A 226 -6.84 -3.41 15.58
C ASN A 226 -7.27 -3.88 16.98
N VAL A 227 -6.29 -4.21 17.84
CA VAL A 227 -6.56 -4.67 19.22
C VAL A 227 -6.83 -3.52 20.18
N VAL A 228 -6.13 -2.37 20.03
CA VAL A 228 -6.19 -1.27 21.03
C VAL A 228 -7.00 -0.05 20.57
N GLY A 229 -7.30 0.06 19.28
CA GLY A 229 -7.98 1.20 18.68
C GLY A 229 -9.49 1.17 18.87
N SER A 230 -10.14 2.33 18.78
CA SER A 230 -11.59 2.48 18.71
C SER A 230 -12.09 2.50 17.26
N ARG A 231 -13.40 2.26 17.07
CA ARG A 231 -14.06 2.37 15.75
C ARG A 231 -13.85 3.75 15.11
N GLU A 232 -13.91 4.81 15.93
CA GLU A 232 -13.72 6.18 15.46
C GLU A 232 -12.29 6.42 14.95
N GLU A 233 -11.30 5.80 15.59
CA GLU A 233 -9.89 5.90 15.18
C GLU A 233 -9.56 5.07 13.95
N LEU A 234 -10.19 3.88 13.81
CA LEU A 234 -9.88 2.94 12.71
C LEU A 234 -10.68 3.22 11.43
N GLY A 235 -11.81 3.92 11.52
CA GLY A 235 -12.73 4.15 10.39
C GLY A 235 -13.42 2.88 9.86
N LYS A 236 -13.30 1.77 10.58
CA LYS A 236 -13.98 0.48 10.41
C LYS A 236 -14.25 -0.14 11.78
N ASP A 237 -14.98 -1.25 11.82
CA ASP A 237 -15.24 -1.94 13.09
C ASP A 237 -13.93 -2.40 13.72
N ALA A 238 -13.76 -2.12 15.03
CA ALA A 238 -12.63 -2.61 15.82
C ALA A 238 -12.81 -4.11 16.12
N HIS A 239 -11.69 -4.80 16.40
CA HIS A 239 -11.68 -6.22 16.76
C HIS A 239 -12.21 -7.17 15.68
N THR A 240 -12.24 -6.75 14.41
CA THR A 240 -12.69 -7.59 13.30
C THR A 240 -11.84 -8.83 13.13
N ASP A 241 -10.53 -8.74 13.35
CA ASP A 241 -9.62 -9.90 13.25
C ASP A 241 -9.95 -10.96 14.31
N ALA A 242 -10.24 -10.55 15.55
CA ALA A 242 -10.62 -11.47 16.61
C ALA A 242 -11.98 -12.15 16.33
N SER A 243 -12.97 -11.40 15.79
CA SER A 243 -14.29 -11.96 15.44
C SER A 243 -14.23 -12.97 14.30
N ARG A 244 -13.23 -12.85 13.40
CA ARG A 244 -12.96 -13.80 12.30
C ARG A 244 -12.02 -14.93 12.71
N GLY A 245 -11.56 -14.98 13.96
CA GLY A 245 -10.61 -15.98 14.44
C GLY A 245 -9.22 -15.86 13.83
N LYS A 246 -8.85 -14.67 13.31
CA LYS A 246 -7.52 -14.40 12.76
C LYS A 246 -6.47 -14.34 13.87
N LYS A 247 -5.34 -14.99 13.66
CA LYS A 247 -4.15 -14.81 14.50
C LYS A 247 -3.47 -13.50 14.09
N THR A 248 -2.96 -12.77 15.10
CA THR A 248 -2.27 -11.47 14.92
C THR A 248 -0.99 -11.46 15.72
N TYR A 249 -0.07 -10.54 15.46
CA TYR A 249 1.15 -10.38 16.26
C TYR A 249 0.85 -10.23 17.76
N PRO A 250 -0.14 -9.44 18.22
CA PRO A 250 -0.53 -9.40 19.63
C PRO A 250 -1.00 -10.74 20.19
N ALA A 251 -1.56 -11.62 19.39
CA ALA A 251 -1.97 -12.97 19.86
C ALA A 251 -0.77 -13.86 20.22
N PHE A 252 0.38 -13.68 19.54
CA PHE A 252 1.62 -14.43 19.81
C PHE A 252 2.49 -13.78 20.89
N PHE A 253 2.61 -12.45 20.90
CA PHE A 253 3.61 -11.73 21.69
C PHE A 253 3.02 -10.76 22.71
N GLY A 254 1.70 -10.67 22.80
CA GLY A 254 1.02 -9.58 23.51
C GLY A 254 1.22 -8.22 22.83
N VAL A 255 0.42 -7.23 23.23
CA VAL A 255 0.47 -5.88 22.64
C VAL A 255 1.86 -5.25 22.81
N GLN A 256 2.48 -5.37 23.97
CA GLN A 256 3.80 -4.76 24.24
C GLN A 256 4.92 -5.46 23.45
N GLY A 257 4.87 -6.79 23.35
CA GLY A 257 5.83 -7.56 22.56
C GLY A 257 5.73 -7.23 21.05
N ALA A 258 4.49 -7.11 20.53
CA ALA A 258 4.27 -6.71 19.15
C ALA A 258 4.78 -5.28 18.87
N ARG A 259 4.54 -4.31 19.76
CA ARG A 259 5.10 -2.95 19.65
C ARG A 259 6.62 -2.96 19.58
N LYS A 260 7.27 -3.70 20.50
CA LYS A 260 8.73 -3.82 20.51
C LYS A 260 9.25 -4.40 19.19
N LEU A 261 8.63 -5.46 18.67
CA LEU A 261 8.98 -6.03 17.36
C LEU A 261 8.82 -5.02 16.22
N ALA A 262 7.75 -4.23 16.20
CA ALA A 262 7.56 -3.19 15.19
C ALA A 262 8.70 -2.14 15.25
N ASP A 263 9.08 -1.69 16.44
CA ASP A 263 10.17 -0.73 16.62
C ASP A 263 11.53 -1.32 16.20
N GLU A 264 11.80 -2.60 16.50
CA GLU A 264 13.00 -3.31 16.04
C GLU A 264 13.07 -3.37 14.50
N ARG A 265 11.94 -3.61 13.81
CA ARG A 265 11.87 -3.56 12.34
C ARG A 265 12.14 -2.17 11.79
N VAL A 266 11.63 -1.13 12.44
CA VAL A 266 11.92 0.28 12.05
C VAL A 266 13.41 0.59 12.20
N VAL A 267 14.06 0.18 13.29
CA VAL A 267 15.50 0.36 13.48
C VAL A 267 16.27 -0.35 12.36
N SER A 268 15.93 -1.62 12.06
CA SER A 268 16.55 -2.38 10.96
C SER A 268 16.35 -1.71 9.61
N ALA A 269 15.14 -1.22 9.32
CA ALA A 269 14.86 -0.50 8.09
C ALA A 269 15.78 0.73 7.92
N ILE A 270 15.91 1.54 8.95
CA ILE A 270 16.74 2.75 8.92
C ILE A 270 18.22 2.41 8.71
N GLN A 271 18.71 1.29 9.25
CA GLN A 271 20.11 0.85 9.04
C GLN A 271 20.42 0.60 7.54
N TYR A 272 19.47 0.08 6.75
CA TYR A 272 19.68 -0.09 5.31
C TYR A 272 19.83 1.22 4.55
N LEU A 273 19.44 2.35 5.14
CA LEU A 273 19.59 3.68 4.54
C LEU A 273 20.85 4.42 4.98
N GLN A 274 21.80 3.77 5.70
CA GLN A 274 23.00 4.41 6.22
C GLN A 274 23.93 4.98 5.12
N ASN A 275 23.90 4.40 3.92
CA ASN A 275 24.72 4.83 2.78
C ASN A 275 24.03 5.91 1.92
N PHE A 276 22.81 6.31 2.25
CA PHE A 276 22.08 7.37 1.57
C PHE A 276 22.28 8.70 2.32
N ASP A 277 22.33 9.80 1.57
CA ASP A 277 22.43 11.15 2.12
C ASP A 277 21.11 11.64 2.77
N SER A 278 20.99 12.93 3.05
CA SER A 278 19.80 13.55 3.65
C SER A 278 18.56 13.50 2.77
N LYS A 279 18.68 13.20 1.47
CA LYS A 279 17.52 13.00 0.58
C LYS A 279 16.69 11.77 0.97
N ALA A 280 17.30 10.81 1.69
CA ALA A 280 16.61 9.66 2.25
C ALA A 280 15.94 9.93 3.63
N ASP A 281 16.07 11.13 4.19
CA ASP A 281 15.41 11.45 5.46
C ASP A 281 13.89 11.24 5.44
N PRO A 282 13.16 11.56 4.35
CA PRO A 282 11.74 11.21 4.26
C PRO A 282 11.46 9.72 4.45
N LEU A 283 12.30 8.82 3.91
CA LEU A 283 12.15 7.37 4.14
C LEU A 283 12.41 6.99 5.60
N ARG A 284 13.44 7.57 6.23
CA ARG A 284 13.77 7.34 7.65
C ARG A 284 12.62 7.79 8.55
N ASP A 285 12.04 8.96 8.24
CA ASP A 285 10.93 9.52 9.01
C ASP A 285 9.60 8.79 8.75
N LEU A 286 9.36 8.30 7.53
CA LEU A 286 8.24 7.42 7.21
C LEU A 286 8.28 6.12 8.02
N ALA A 287 9.46 5.49 8.13
CA ALA A 287 9.62 4.30 8.94
C ALA A 287 9.26 4.56 10.42
N ARG A 288 9.74 5.66 11.00
CA ARG A 288 9.39 6.07 12.38
C ARG A 288 7.91 6.40 12.53
N TYR A 289 7.32 7.06 11.54
CA TYR A 289 5.91 7.45 11.57
C TYR A 289 4.97 6.24 11.62
N ILE A 290 5.36 5.12 10.99
CA ILE A 290 4.55 3.90 10.95
C ILE A 290 4.25 3.36 12.36
N THR A 291 5.22 3.31 13.26
CA THR A 291 5.02 2.82 14.63
C THR A 291 4.51 3.91 15.59
N ALA A 292 4.75 5.19 15.28
CA ALA A 292 4.29 6.31 16.09
C ALA A 292 2.82 6.69 15.87
N ARG A 293 2.18 6.21 14.80
CA ARG A 293 0.79 6.55 14.48
C ARG A 293 -0.19 5.95 15.49
N LYS A 294 -1.24 6.73 15.79
CA LYS A 294 -2.34 6.31 16.67
C LYS A 294 -3.58 5.86 15.88
N HIS A 295 -3.60 6.12 14.60
CA HIS A 295 -4.70 5.81 13.65
C HIS A 295 -4.19 5.78 12.20
#